data_a088ad49252f57a1946550179e9a029c
#
_entry.id   a088ad49252f57a1946550179e9a029c
#
_cell.length_a   1.000
_cell.length_b   1.000
_cell.length_c   1.000
_cell.angle_alpha   90.00
_cell.angle_beta   90.00
_cell.angle_gamma   90.00
#
_symmetry.space_group_name_H-M   'P 1'
#
loop_
_entity.id
_entity.type
_entity.pdbx_description
1 polymer ?
#
loop_
_entity_poly.entity_id
_entity_poly.type
_entity_poly.pdbx_seq_one_letter_code
_entity_poly.pdbx_strand_id
1 'polypeptide(L)'
;MLPVNKQAIAAAFGRAARSYSQHDELQRQSAQGLMTLLGERRFTQVLDAGCGPGGNSRLWREAGSHVTAIDLSPAMLDEARQQQAAHRYLVADIEAIPLADAQFDLVWSHLAVQWCSSLPQALRELYRVA
;
A
#
# COMPACT_ATOMS: atom_id res chain seq x y z
N MET A 1 3.50 21.50 13.99
CA MET A 1 4.19 20.45 13.19
C MET A 1 4.23 20.87 11.73
N LEU A 2 5.40 20.84 11.12
CA LEU A 2 5.53 21.17 9.70
C LEU A 2 4.92 20.09 8.83
N PRO A 3 4.22 20.46 7.74
CA PRO A 3 3.69 19.47 6.80
C PRO A 3 4.82 18.63 6.18
N VAL A 4 4.53 17.38 5.94
CA VAL A 4 5.44 16.48 5.21
C VAL A 4 5.39 16.84 3.72
N ASN A 5 6.55 16.95 3.07
CA ASN A 5 6.62 17.18 1.62
C ASN A 5 6.42 15.84 0.89
N LYS A 6 5.17 15.54 0.57
CA LYS A 6 4.78 14.25 -0.04
C LYS A 6 5.32 14.09 -1.45
N GLN A 7 5.45 15.17 -2.21
CA GLN A 7 6.01 15.11 -3.56
C GLN A 7 7.49 14.74 -3.53
N ALA A 8 8.26 15.28 -2.59
CA ALA A 8 9.66 14.92 -2.43
C ALA A 8 9.80 13.46 -1.98
N ILE A 9 8.94 13.00 -1.09
CA ILE A 9 8.92 11.60 -0.64
C ILE A 9 8.60 10.69 -1.82
N ALA A 10 7.57 10.99 -2.61
CA ALA A 10 7.20 10.20 -3.78
C ALA A 10 8.34 10.14 -4.80
N ALA A 11 9.04 11.26 -5.04
CA ALA A 11 10.17 11.31 -5.96
C ALA A 11 11.34 10.47 -5.44
N ALA A 12 11.62 10.51 -4.15
CA ALA A 12 12.70 9.72 -3.54
C ALA A 12 12.40 8.22 -3.64
N PHE A 13 11.18 7.80 -3.33
CA PHE A 13 10.77 6.41 -3.48
C PHE A 13 10.77 5.98 -4.94
N GLY A 14 10.38 6.87 -5.86
CA GLY A 14 10.42 6.59 -7.29
C GLY A 14 11.82 6.27 -7.78
N ARG A 15 12.83 7.02 -7.32
CA ARG A 15 14.23 6.76 -7.68
C ARG A 15 14.72 5.42 -7.12
N ALA A 16 14.20 5.00 -5.98
CA ALA A 16 14.62 3.79 -5.28
C ALA A 16 13.81 2.55 -5.66
N ALA A 17 12.78 2.68 -6.51
CA ALA A 17 11.77 1.65 -6.73
C ALA A 17 12.35 0.28 -7.08
N ARG A 18 13.33 0.24 -7.98
CA ARG A 18 13.95 -1.04 -8.40
C ARG A 18 14.84 -1.64 -7.32
N SER A 19 15.65 -0.81 -6.65
CA SER A 19 16.53 -1.26 -5.57
C SER A 19 15.71 -1.67 -4.35
N TYR A 20 14.62 -0.97 -4.08
CA TYR A 20 13.75 -1.21 -2.94
C TYR A 20 13.24 -2.65 -2.92
N SER A 21 12.76 -3.14 -4.07
CA SER A 21 12.25 -4.52 -4.17
C SER A 21 13.30 -5.58 -3.88
N GLN A 22 14.58 -5.28 -4.14
CA GLN A 22 15.66 -6.25 -4.01
C GLN A 22 16.27 -6.30 -2.61
N HIS A 23 16.20 -5.19 -1.85
CA HIS A 23 16.91 -5.04 -0.59
C HIS A 23 16.00 -4.91 0.63
N ASP A 24 14.74 -5.32 0.49
CA ASP A 24 13.71 -5.07 1.49
C ASP A 24 13.37 -6.30 2.32
N GLU A 25 14.39 -6.99 2.79
CA GLU A 25 14.21 -8.24 3.55
C GLU A 25 13.51 -8.01 4.88
N LEU A 26 13.89 -6.95 5.60
CA LEU A 26 13.27 -6.63 6.90
C LEU A 26 11.78 -6.33 6.74
N GLN A 27 11.41 -5.56 5.72
CA GLN A 27 10.01 -5.23 5.45
C GLN A 27 9.22 -6.48 5.04
N ARG A 28 9.81 -7.38 4.26
CA ARG A 28 9.17 -8.65 3.92
C ARG A 28 8.87 -9.49 5.15
N GLN A 29 9.84 -9.62 6.06
CA GLN A 29 9.67 -10.37 7.29
C GLN A 29 8.59 -9.77 8.17
N SER A 30 8.54 -8.44 8.27
CA SER A 30 7.50 -7.72 9.02
C SER A 30 6.12 -7.95 8.42
N ALA A 31 5.99 -7.86 7.10
CA ALA A 31 4.72 -8.09 6.40
C ALA A 31 4.24 -9.54 6.59
N GLN A 32 5.14 -10.50 6.47
CA GLN A 32 4.80 -11.90 6.68
C GLN A 32 4.34 -12.17 8.11
N GLY A 33 4.97 -11.53 9.09
CA GLY A 33 4.54 -11.61 10.48
C GLY A 33 3.11 -11.13 10.67
N LEU A 34 2.76 -10.01 10.05
CA LEU A 34 1.39 -9.48 10.10
C LEU A 34 0.39 -10.41 9.39
N MET A 35 0.76 -10.94 8.24
CA MET A 35 -0.10 -11.88 7.51
C MET A 35 -0.34 -13.15 8.30
N THR A 36 0.67 -13.64 9.00
CA THR A 36 0.56 -14.81 9.87
C THR A 36 -0.46 -14.58 10.99
N LEU A 37 -0.49 -13.36 11.55
CA LEU A 37 -1.46 -12.99 12.59
C LEU A 37 -2.91 -13.01 12.08
N LEU A 38 -3.14 -12.76 10.79
CA LEU A 38 -4.46 -12.86 10.18
C LEU A 38 -4.90 -14.31 9.97
N GLY A 39 -3.96 -15.26 10.05
CA GLY A 39 -4.24 -16.69 9.93
C GLY A 39 -4.74 -17.08 8.55
N GLU A 40 -5.72 -17.98 8.51
CA GLU A 40 -6.29 -18.52 7.27
C GLU A 40 -7.48 -17.69 6.75
N ARG A 41 -7.69 -16.49 7.29
CA ARG A 41 -8.77 -15.61 6.85
C ARG A 41 -8.60 -15.27 5.37
N ARG A 42 -9.70 -15.33 4.64
CA ARG A 42 -9.74 -14.95 3.23
C ARG A 42 -10.49 -13.64 3.08
N PHE A 43 -9.94 -12.75 2.25
CA PHE A 43 -10.53 -11.46 1.96
C PHE A 43 -10.80 -11.34 0.47
N THR A 44 -11.96 -10.81 0.10
CA THR A 44 -12.38 -10.70 -1.29
C THR A 44 -11.82 -9.44 -1.93
N GLN A 45 -11.99 -8.30 -1.27
CA GLN A 45 -11.56 -6.99 -1.76
C GLN A 45 -10.52 -6.41 -0.80
N VAL A 46 -9.28 -6.32 -1.27
CA VAL A 46 -8.16 -5.84 -0.47
C VAL A 46 -7.64 -4.53 -1.05
N LEU A 47 -7.49 -3.52 -0.20
CA LEU A 47 -6.77 -2.30 -0.53
C LEU A 47 -5.36 -2.39 0.09
N ASP A 48 -4.34 -2.25 -0.74
CA ASP A 48 -2.96 -2.07 -0.29
C ASP A 48 -2.62 -0.58 -0.35
N ALA A 49 -2.72 0.07 0.79
CA ALA A 49 -2.51 1.51 0.93
C ALA A 49 -1.03 1.81 1.21
N GLY A 50 -0.36 2.41 0.22
CA GLY A 50 1.09 2.58 0.23
C GLY A 50 1.78 1.30 -0.22
N CYS A 51 1.43 0.82 -1.42
CA CYS A 51 1.84 -0.50 -1.89
C CYS A 51 3.33 -0.61 -2.23
N GLY A 52 4.01 0.51 -2.47
CA GLY A 52 5.38 0.49 -2.96
C GLY A 52 5.48 -0.30 -4.25
N PRO A 53 6.54 -1.10 -4.44
CA PRO A 53 6.72 -1.89 -5.67
C PRO A 53 5.84 -3.14 -5.76
N GLY A 54 4.96 -3.37 -4.79
CA GLY A 54 3.88 -4.33 -4.91
C GLY A 54 4.11 -5.71 -4.31
N GLY A 55 5.15 -5.88 -3.50
CA GLY A 55 5.44 -7.20 -2.89
C GLY A 55 4.28 -7.75 -2.07
N ASN A 56 3.67 -6.93 -1.22
CA ASN A 56 2.53 -7.33 -0.39
C ASN A 56 1.25 -7.51 -1.20
N SER A 57 0.99 -6.60 -2.15
CA SER A 57 -0.15 -6.73 -3.07
C SER A 57 -0.15 -8.07 -3.76
N ARG A 58 1.01 -8.50 -4.26
CA ARG A 58 1.15 -9.77 -4.95
C ARG A 58 0.82 -10.96 -4.05
N LEU A 59 1.21 -10.91 -2.79
CA LEU A 59 0.88 -11.97 -1.83
C LEU A 59 -0.64 -12.10 -1.64
N TRP A 60 -1.36 -10.98 -1.51
CA TRP A 60 -2.81 -10.99 -1.40
C TRP A 60 -3.47 -11.47 -2.68
N ARG A 61 -2.96 -11.06 -3.83
CA ARG A 61 -3.46 -11.52 -5.12
C ARG A 61 -3.28 -13.02 -5.27
N GLU A 62 -2.11 -13.56 -4.94
CA GLU A 62 -1.83 -14.99 -4.98
C GLU A 62 -2.73 -15.77 -4.03
N ALA A 63 -3.16 -15.17 -2.93
CA ALA A 63 -4.10 -15.77 -2.00
C ALA A 63 -5.55 -15.75 -2.50
N GLY A 64 -5.82 -15.15 -3.66
CA GLY A 64 -7.14 -15.14 -4.28
C GLY A 64 -7.93 -13.85 -4.11
N SER A 65 -7.37 -12.82 -3.46
CA SER A 65 -8.04 -11.54 -3.28
C SER A 65 -8.02 -10.71 -4.56
N HIS A 66 -9.05 -9.87 -4.76
CA HIS A 66 -9.00 -8.78 -5.72
C HIS A 66 -8.31 -7.60 -5.05
N VAL A 67 -7.17 -7.17 -5.58
CA VAL A 67 -6.32 -6.18 -4.93
C VAL A 67 -6.35 -4.85 -5.68
N THR A 68 -6.61 -3.78 -4.96
CA THR A 68 -6.41 -2.39 -5.40
C THR A 68 -5.18 -1.84 -4.68
N ALA A 69 -4.21 -1.35 -5.44
CA ALA A 69 -2.97 -0.80 -4.90
C ALA A 69 -2.94 0.71 -5.09
N ILE A 70 -2.65 1.44 -4.03
CA ILE A 70 -2.46 2.89 -4.11
C ILE A 70 -1.09 3.27 -3.56
N ASP A 71 -0.49 4.31 -4.13
CA ASP A 71 0.78 4.87 -3.68
C ASP A 71 0.91 6.31 -4.18
N LEU A 72 1.70 7.11 -3.48
CA LEU A 72 2.02 8.48 -3.90
C LEU A 72 2.96 8.49 -5.11
N SER A 73 3.79 7.47 -5.26
CA SER A 73 4.83 7.41 -6.28
C SER A 73 4.35 6.70 -7.53
N PRO A 74 4.22 7.40 -8.68
CA PRO A 74 3.92 6.74 -9.96
C PRO A 74 4.95 5.67 -10.33
N ALA A 75 6.23 5.89 -10.01
CA ALA A 75 7.28 4.92 -10.33
C ALA A 75 7.14 3.62 -9.52
N MET A 76 6.74 3.71 -8.26
CA MET A 76 6.42 2.51 -7.46
C MET A 76 5.25 1.73 -8.06
N LEU A 77 4.20 2.44 -8.48
CA LEU A 77 3.04 1.80 -9.12
C LEU A 77 3.41 1.18 -10.46
N ASP A 78 4.29 1.81 -11.24
CA ASP A 78 4.78 1.23 -12.49
C ASP A 78 5.53 -0.08 -12.25
N GLU A 79 6.37 -0.12 -11.21
CA GLU A 79 7.07 -1.34 -10.82
C GLU A 79 6.09 -2.42 -10.37
N ALA A 80 5.10 -2.05 -9.56
CA ALA A 80 4.05 -2.98 -9.12
C ALA A 80 3.26 -3.52 -10.30
N ARG A 81 2.96 -2.67 -11.28
CA ARG A 81 2.23 -3.06 -12.50
C ARG A 81 3.05 -4.02 -13.35
N GLN A 82 4.34 -3.79 -13.50
CA GLN A 82 5.24 -4.69 -14.23
C GLN A 82 5.29 -6.07 -13.59
N GLN A 83 5.20 -6.14 -12.28
CA GLN A 83 5.18 -7.39 -11.53
C GLN A 83 3.80 -8.03 -11.43
N GLN A 84 2.78 -7.40 -12.02
CA GLN A 84 1.39 -7.86 -11.95
C GLN A 84 0.93 -8.07 -10.50
N ALA A 85 1.29 -7.11 -9.64
CA ALA A 85 1.11 -7.25 -8.19
C ALA A 85 -0.36 -7.12 -7.76
N ALA A 86 -1.16 -6.34 -8.46
CA ALA A 86 -2.54 -6.06 -8.11
C ALA A 86 -3.44 -6.04 -9.35
N HIS A 87 -4.73 -5.78 -9.15
CA HIS A 87 -5.71 -5.69 -10.24
C HIS A 87 -5.97 -4.25 -10.67
N ARG A 88 -5.88 -3.31 -9.72
CA ARG A 88 -6.04 -1.88 -9.96
C ARG A 88 -4.88 -1.12 -9.32
N TYR A 89 -4.47 -0.02 -9.96
CA TYR A 89 -3.35 0.80 -9.51
C TYR A 89 -3.77 2.27 -9.60
N LEU A 90 -3.65 3.00 -8.49
CA LEU A 90 -4.01 4.42 -8.43
C LEU A 90 -2.93 5.22 -7.72
N VAL A 91 -2.50 6.33 -8.32
CA VAL A 91 -1.70 7.32 -7.61
C VAL A 91 -2.65 8.03 -6.65
N ALA A 92 -2.41 7.89 -5.36
CA ALA A 92 -3.30 8.46 -4.34
C ALA A 92 -2.57 8.68 -3.03
N ASP A 93 -3.08 9.64 -2.28
CA ASP A 93 -2.66 9.95 -0.93
C ASP A 93 -3.56 9.19 0.06
N ILE A 94 -2.97 8.52 1.04
CA ILE A 94 -3.73 7.79 2.08
C ILE A 94 -4.65 8.75 2.86
N GLU A 95 -4.29 10.03 2.95
CA GLU A 95 -5.12 11.04 3.63
C GLU A 95 -6.30 11.54 2.79
N ALA A 96 -6.40 11.12 1.53
CA ALA A 96 -7.47 11.51 0.61
C ALA A 96 -7.67 10.40 -0.43
N ILE A 97 -8.24 9.27 -0.01
CA ILE A 97 -8.39 8.09 -0.86
C ILE A 97 -9.61 8.28 -1.78
N PRO A 98 -9.40 8.28 -3.12
CA PRO A 98 -10.48 8.53 -4.09
C PRO A 98 -11.31 7.26 -4.38
N LEU A 99 -11.76 6.59 -3.33
CA LEU A 99 -12.53 5.36 -3.41
C LEU A 99 -13.73 5.43 -2.48
N ALA A 100 -14.74 4.61 -2.77
CA ALA A 100 -16.02 4.61 -2.05
C ALA A 100 -15.88 4.15 -0.60
N ASP A 101 -16.81 4.55 0.24
CA ASP A 101 -16.92 4.07 1.62
C ASP A 101 -17.19 2.57 1.62
N ALA A 102 -16.65 1.87 2.62
CA ALA A 102 -16.93 0.45 2.87
C ALA A 102 -16.76 -0.43 1.62
N GLN A 103 -15.74 -0.13 0.81
CA GLN A 103 -15.48 -0.86 -0.45
C GLN A 103 -14.66 -2.13 -0.23
N PHE A 104 -13.88 -2.19 0.83
CA PHE A 104 -12.91 -3.27 1.06
C PHE A 104 -13.23 -4.05 2.34
N ASP A 105 -13.02 -5.35 2.31
CA ASP A 105 -13.12 -6.18 3.51
C ASP A 105 -11.77 -6.30 4.24
N LEU A 106 -10.67 -5.89 3.60
CA LEU A 106 -9.39 -5.68 4.26
C LEU A 106 -8.72 -4.43 3.70
N VAL A 107 -8.26 -3.56 4.59
CA VAL A 107 -7.36 -2.46 4.24
C VAL A 107 -6.00 -2.76 4.86
N TRP A 108 -5.01 -2.98 4.02
CA TRP A 108 -3.65 -3.29 4.40
C TRP A 108 -2.78 -2.05 4.21
N SER A 109 -2.09 -1.63 5.26
CA SER A 109 -1.12 -0.54 5.15
C SER A 109 0.10 -0.92 5.98
N HIS A 110 1.20 -1.19 5.31
CA HIS A 110 2.43 -1.66 5.93
C HIS A 110 3.54 -0.64 5.72
N LEU A 111 3.97 -0.03 6.82
CA LEU A 111 5.07 0.94 6.85
C LEU A 111 4.85 2.15 5.93
N ALA A 112 3.60 2.57 5.77
CA ALA A 112 3.25 3.70 4.90
C ALA A 112 2.78 4.94 5.67
N VAL A 113 2.06 4.76 6.78
CA VAL A 113 1.43 5.88 7.49
C VAL A 113 2.42 6.83 8.15
N GLN A 114 3.67 6.41 8.40
CA GLN A 114 4.69 7.29 8.97
C GLN A 114 5.04 8.49 8.05
N TRP A 115 4.66 8.42 6.77
CA TRP A 115 4.90 9.49 5.80
C TRP A 115 3.73 10.47 5.67
N CYS A 116 2.66 10.27 6.43
CA CYS A 116 1.48 11.13 6.36
C CYS A 116 1.69 12.45 7.11
N SER A 117 1.09 13.53 6.61
CA SER A 117 1.07 14.82 7.30
C SER A 117 0.18 14.77 8.53
N SER A 118 -0.91 14.02 8.48
CA SER A 118 -1.85 13.84 9.59
C SER A 118 -2.21 12.37 9.74
N LEU A 119 -1.69 11.73 10.78
CA LEU A 119 -2.04 10.35 11.10
C LEU A 119 -3.54 10.18 11.39
N PRO A 120 -4.21 11.08 12.17
CA PRO A 120 -5.66 10.94 12.34
C PRO A 120 -6.45 10.96 11.04
N GLN A 121 -6.06 11.80 10.07
CA GLN A 121 -6.73 11.85 8.77
C GLN A 121 -6.49 10.58 7.97
N ALA A 122 -5.27 10.07 7.96
CA ALA A 122 -4.96 8.80 7.31
C ALA A 122 -5.79 7.66 7.88
N LEU A 123 -5.87 7.54 9.20
CA LEU A 123 -6.65 6.50 9.86
C LEU A 123 -8.15 6.63 9.55
N ARG A 124 -8.68 7.85 9.50
CA ARG A 124 -10.08 8.07 9.11
C ARG A 124 -10.36 7.57 7.70
N GLU A 125 -9.46 7.85 6.75
CA GLU A 125 -9.63 7.40 5.37
C GLU A 125 -9.53 5.88 5.24
N LEU A 126 -8.57 5.26 5.93
CA LEU A 126 -8.44 3.79 5.92
C LEU A 126 -9.69 3.14 6.51
N TYR A 127 -10.21 3.69 7.61
CA TYR A 127 -11.44 3.19 8.23
C TYR A 127 -12.65 3.40 7.32
N ARG A 128 -12.75 4.56 6.67
CA ARG A 128 -13.89 4.91 5.80
C ARG A 128 -14.04 3.92 4.65
N VAL A 129 -12.95 3.54 3.99
CA VAL A 129 -12.99 2.63 2.83
C VAL A 129 -13.09 1.15 3.25
N ALA A 130 -12.78 0.86 4.48
CA ALA A 130 -12.96 -0.48 5.05
C ALA A 130 -14.42 -0.67 5.46
#